data_069ff98de3e62ef2f00968ec4e53261c
#
_entry.id   069ff98de3e62ef2f00968ec4e53261c
#
_cell.length_a   1.000
_cell.length_b   1.000
_cell.length_c   1.000
_cell.angle_alpha   90.00
_cell.angle_beta   90.00
_cell.angle_gamma   90.00
#
_symmetry.space_group_name_H-M   'P 1'
#
loop_
_entity.id
_entity.type
_entity.pdbx_description
1 polymer ?
#
loop_
_entity_poly.entity_id
_entity_poly.type
_entity_poly.pdbx_seq_one_letter_code
_entity_poly.pdbx_strand_id
1 'polypeptide(L)'
;MSVRVVVVDDRRLVAEALASALRVRGHRVLGAASPVGRAAELAVSKQPEVCLLGTGAPEAEGVLDPVLRIRRECPRVAVVVLGPVPSPRGVAAAFAAGARGYVRHDERIEGVERALAKAKAGEAAVAPQLLREAFAELLNPRTGPDAEGARLAGLLTEREAEVLRRIVDGDDTRLIAAGLGVAPSTARTHIQRLLTKLGTASRLEAAALAVRTGLLGHLPGAAGPAD
;
A
#
# COMPACT_ATOMS: atom_id res chain seq x y z
N MET A 1 -8.51 -25.90 16.60
CA MET A 1 -8.38 -24.84 17.66
C MET A 1 -9.27 -23.67 17.24
N SER A 2 -10.25 -23.27 18.06
CA SER A 2 -11.18 -22.20 17.70
C SER A 2 -10.57 -20.82 17.91
N VAL A 3 -10.82 -19.88 16.97
CA VAL A 3 -10.38 -18.48 17.04
C VAL A 3 -11.60 -17.57 16.96
N ARG A 4 -11.66 -16.53 17.80
CA ARG A 4 -12.64 -15.45 17.67
C ARG A 4 -12.15 -14.48 16.61
N VAL A 5 -12.86 -14.41 15.49
CA VAL A 5 -12.42 -13.67 14.32
C VAL A 5 -13.49 -12.71 13.82
N VAL A 6 -13.06 -11.55 13.32
CA VAL A 6 -13.85 -10.64 12.49
C VAL A 6 -13.27 -10.70 11.08
N VAL A 7 -14.15 -10.77 10.08
CA VAL A 7 -13.79 -10.80 8.66
C VAL A 7 -14.28 -9.53 7.98
N VAL A 8 -13.39 -8.78 7.38
CA VAL A 8 -13.73 -7.56 6.64
C VAL A 8 -13.02 -7.58 5.28
N ASP A 9 -13.77 -7.38 4.21
CA ASP A 9 -13.24 -7.34 2.84
C ASP A 9 -13.99 -6.28 2.05
N ASP A 10 -13.34 -5.60 1.13
CA ASP A 10 -14.01 -4.60 0.28
C ASP A 10 -15.09 -5.24 -0.60
N ARG A 11 -14.96 -6.52 -0.90
CA ARG A 11 -15.97 -7.33 -1.59
C ARG A 11 -16.85 -8.03 -0.57
N ARG A 12 -18.04 -7.52 -0.37
CA ARG A 12 -19.00 -8.02 0.61
C ARG A 12 -19.23 -9.54 0.52
N LEU A 13 -19.39 -10.05 -0.71
CA LEU A 13 -19.60 -11.49 -0.93
C LEU A 13 -18.42 -12.32 -0.43
N VAL A 14 -17.19 -11.83 -0.59
CA VAL A 14 -15.97 -12.52 -0.10
C VAL A 14 -15.96 -12.56 1.43
N ALA A 15 -16.27 -11.43 2.09
CA ALA A 15 -16.35 -11.37 3.54
C ALA A 15 -17.39 -12.35 4.09
N GLU A 16 -18.58 -12.41 3.49
CA GLU A 16 -19.66 -13.31 3.91
C GLU A 16 -19.34 -14.79 3.65
N ALA A 17 -18.78 -15.11 2.49
CA ALA A 17 -18.40 -16.48 2.11
C ALA A 17 -17.29 -17.01 3.04
N LEU A 18 -16.26 -16.19 3.29
CA LEU A 18 -15.15 -16.57 4.16
C LEU A 18 -15.61 -16.71 5.62
N ALA A 19 -16.46 -15.81 6.08
CA ALA A 19 -17.08 -15.91 7.40
C ALA A 19 -17.90 -17.20 7.55
N SER A 20 -18.66 -17.59 6.53
CA SER A 20 -19.41 -18.85 6.51
C SER A 20 -18.48 -20.07 6.54
N ALA A 21 -17.46 -20.10 5.71
CA ALA A 21 -16.47 -21.17 5.67
C ALA A 21 -15.78 -21.34 7.03
N LEU A 22 -15.35 -20.25 7.67
CA LEU A 22 -14.71 -20.29 8.98
C LEU A 22 -15.66 -20.79 10.09
N ARG A 23 -16.97 -20.46 10.04
CA ARG A 23 -17.95 -21.00 10.97
C ARG A 23 -18.10 -22.51 10.85
N VAL A 24 -18.19 -23.02 9.61
CA VAL A 24 -18.25 -24.47 9.34
C VAL A 24 -17.03 -25.21 9.89
N ARG A 25 -15.87 -24.53 9.89
CA ARG A 25 -14.60 -25.05 10.43
C ARG A 25 -14.47 -24.91 11.96
N GLY A 26 -15.53 -24.43 12.63
CA GLY A 26 -15.57 -24.32 14.10
C GLY A 26 -14.95 -23.04 14.67
N HIS A 27 -14.64 -22.03 13.85
CA HIS A 27 -14.22 -20.73 14.36
C HIS A 27 -15.42 -19.88 14.80
N ARG A 28 -15.20 -19.03 15.80
CA ARG A 28 -16.21 -18.09 16.28
C ARG A 28 -16.12 -16.78 15.51
N VAL A 29 -16.86 -16.68 14.40
CA VAL A 29 -16.93 -15.43 13.61
C VAL A 29 -17.86 -14.46 14.29
N LEU A 30 -17.30 -13.37 14.84
CA LEU A 30 -18.00 -12.34 15.61
C LEU A 30 -18.68 -11.31 14.71
N GLY A 31 -18.24 -11.19 13.45
CA GLY A 31 -18.83 -10.30 12.43
C GLY A 31 -18.16 -10.46 11.08
N ALA A 32 -18.93 -10.09 10.05
CA ALA A 32 -18.43 -9.92 8.69
C ALA A 32 -18.92 -8.57 8.17
N ALA A 33 -18.07 -7.79 7.49
CA ALA A 33 -18.41 -6.48 6.98
C ALA A 33 -17.67 -6.09 5.72
N SER A 34 -18.18 -5.05 5.08
CA SER A 34 -17.62 -4.30 3.97
C SER A 34 -18.06 -2.83 4.12
N PRO A 35 -17.26 -1.84 3.71
CA PRO A 35 -15.88 -1.94 3.21
C PRO A 35 -14.85 -2.17 4.34
N VAL A 36 -13.58 -2.38 3.95
CA VAL A 36 -12.48 -2.67 4.88
C VAL A 36 -12.25 -1.54 5.91
N GLY A 37 -12.61 -0.31 5.59
CA GLY A 37 -12.56 0.84 6.53
C GLY A 37 -13.35 0.66 7.83
N ARG A 38 -14.35 -0.26 7.87
CA ARG A 38 -15.14 -0.58 9.07
C ARG A 38 -14.43 -1.53 10.05
N ALA A 39 -13.24 -2.02 9.69
CA ALA A 39 -12.53 -3.04 10.46
C ALA A 39 -12.19 -2.58 11.89
N ALA A 40 -11.74 -1.34 12.06
CA ALA A 40 -11.40 -0.81 13.38
C ALA A 40 -12.62 -0.70 14.30
N GLU A 41 -13.77 -0.22 13.79
CA GLU A 41 -15.03 -0.15 14.54
C GLU A 41 -15.47 -1.54 15.03
N LEU A 42 -15.39 -2.54 14.15
CA LEU A 42 -15.71 -3.92 14.49
C LEU A 42 -14.71 -4.52 15.48
N ALA A 43 -13.43 -4.22 15.35
CA ALA A 43 -12.41 -4.67 16.28
C ALA A 43 -12.67 -4.09 17.68
N VAL A 44 -12.99 -2.81 17.79
CA VAL A 44 -13.33 -2.15 19.04
C VAL A 44 -14.60 -2.76 19.67
N SER A 45 -15.68 -2.90 18.90
CA SER A 45 -16.97 -3.35 19.41
C SER A 45 -17.02 -4.84 19.73
N LYS A 46 -16.31 -5.69 18.98
CA LYS A 46 -16.39 -7.15 19.08
C LYS A 46 -15.21 -7.78 19.82
N GLN A 47 -14.12 -7.06 20.01
CA GLN A 47 -12.91 -7.54 20.68
C GLN A 47 -12.49 -8.95 20.21
N PRO A 48 -12.25 -9.14 18.90
CA PRO A 48 -11.79 -10.43 18.36
C PRO A 48 -10.37 -10.74 18.82
N GLU A 49 -9.95 -11.99 18.65
CA GLU A 49 -8.54 -12.36 18.78
C GLU A 49 -7.76 -12.01 17.51
N VAL A 50 -8.43 -12.19 16.35
CA VAL A 50 -7.86 -11.88 15.03
C VAL A 50 -8.86 -11.09 14.19
N CYS A 51 -8.38 -10.09 13.51
CA CYS A 51 -9.09 -9.38 12.46
C CYS A 51 -8.50 -9.79 11.11
N LEU A 52 -9.32 -10.42 10.25
CA LEU A 52 -8.94 -10.80 8.89
C LEU A 52 -9.41 -9.70 7.94
N LEU A 53 -8.47 -9.01 7.30
CA LEU A 53 -8.71 -7.87 6.42
C LEU A 53 -8.41 -8.24 4.97
N GLY A 54 -9.44 -8.31 4.13
CA GLY A 54 -9.31 -8.57 2.71
C GLY A 54 -9.18 -7.29 1.88
N THR A 55 -8.27 -7.29 0.92
CA THR A 55 -8.12 -6.22 -0.07
C THR A 55 -7.97 -6.77 -1.46
N GLY A 56 -8.61 -6.12 -2.44
CA GLY A 56 -8.38 -6.39 -3.85
C GLY A 56 -7.23 -5.56 -4.44
N ALA A 57 -6.75 -4.55 -3.71
CA ALA A 57 -5.69 -3.68 -4.17
C ALA A 57 -4.31 -4.35 -4.09
N PRO A 58 -3.43 -4.15 -5.07
CA PRO A 58 -2.03 -4.55 -4.96
C PRO A 58 -1.37 -3.81 -3.79
N GLU A 59 -0.30 -4.40 -3.26
CA GLU A 59 0.56 -3.80 -2.24
C GLU A 59 -0.13 -3.43 -0.91
N ALA A 60 -1.31 -3.99 -0.64
CA ALA A 60 -2.09 -3.79 0.58
C ALA A 60 -2.53 -2.33 0.84
N GLU A 61 -2.53 -1.46 -0.17
CA GLU A 61 -2.84 -0.03 -0.01
C GLU A 61 -4.17 0.24 0.73
N GLY A 62 -5.21 -0.51 0.42
CA GLY A 62 -6.53 -0.34 1.04
C GLY A 62 -6.63 -0.76 2.51
N VAL A 63 -5.63 -1.47 3.07
CA VAL A 63 -5.69 -2.01 4.44
C VAL A 63 -4.71 -1.35 5.40
N LEU A 64 -3.77 -0.54 4.94
CA LEU A 64 -2.76 0.06 5.83
C LEU A 64 -3.38 0.95 6.91
N ASP A 65 -4.29 1.85 6.55
CA ASP A 65 -4.99 2.71 7.51
C ASP A 65 -5.84 1.91 8.52
N PRO A 66 -6.69 0.95 8.11
CA PRO A 66 -7.38 0.06 9.03
C PRO A 66 -6.44 -0.71 9.97
N VAL A 67 -5.30 -1.21 9.47
CA VAL A 67 -4.29 -1.90 10.30
C VAL A 67 -3.73 -0.96 11.35
N LEU A 68 -3.29 0.23 10.97
CA LEU A 68 -2.76 1.25 11.89
C LEU A 68 -3.80 1.65 12.96
N ARG A 69 -5.07 1.83 12.56
CA ARG A 69 -6.15 2.15 13.48
C ARG A 69 -6.40 1.03 14.49
N ILE A 70 -6.49 -0.23 14.02
CA ILE A 70 -6.67 -1.39 14.92
C ILE A 70 -5.49 -1.51 15.88
N ARG A 71 -4.25 -1.36 15.39
CA ARG A 71 -3.07 -1.40 16.24
C ARG A 71 -3.11 -0.36 17.37
N ARG A 72 -3.59 0.86 17.07
CA ARG A 72 -3.69 1.95 18.04
C ARG A 72 -4.84 1.75 19.03
N GLU A 73 -6.02 1.39 18.53
CA GLU A 73 -7.27 1.32 19.31
C GLU A 73 -7.46 -0.04 20.00
N CYS A 74 -6.91 -1.11 19.41
CA CYS A 74 -7.05 -2.49 19.88
C CYS A 74 -5.71 -3.26 19.79
N PRO A 75 -4.67 -2.91 20.57
CA PRO A 75 -3.31 -3.44 20.41
C PRO A 75 -3.20 -4.97 20.66
N ARG A 76 -4.21 -5.58 21.30
CA ARG A 76 -4.27 -7.04 21.54
C ARG A 76 -4.85 -7.81 20.35
N VAL A 77 -5.53 -7.15 19.43
CA VAL A 77 -6.12 -7.77 18.25
C VAL A 77 -5.02 -8.00 17.21
N ALA A 78 -4.82 -9.25 16.82
CA ALA A 78 -3.91 -9.57 15.74
C ALA A 78 -4.58 -9.26 14.38
N VAL A 79 -3.85 -8.67 13.45
CA VAL A 79 -4.36 -8.39 12.11
C VAL A 79 -3.69 -9.31 11.10
N VAL A 80 -4.48 -10.00 10.30
CA VAL A 80 -4.03 -10.80 9.15
C VAL A 80 -4.61 -10.17 7.89
N VAL A 81 -3.75 -9.83 6.94
CA VAL A 81 -4.17 -9.31 5.64
C VAL A 81 -4.43 -10.47 4.69
N LEU A 82 -5.52 -10.41 3.94
CA LEU A 82 -5.85 -11.33 2.84
C LEU A 82 -5.84 -10.52 1.54
N GLY A 83 -4.94 -10.86 0.62
CA GLY A 83 -4.72 -10.07 -0.58
C GLY A 83 -4.32 -10.89 -1.81
N PRO A 84 -4.12 -10.24 -2.96
CA PRO A 84 -3.56 -10.88 -4.15
C PRO A 84 -2.14 -11.38 -3.89
N VAL A 85 -1.44 -11.84 -4.92
CA VAL A 85 -0.01 -12.20 -4.80
C VAL A 85 0.75 -10.97 -4.28
N PRO A 86 1.31 -11.04 -3.06
CA PRO A 86 1.95 -9.87 -2.47
C PRO A 86 3.33 -9.63 -3.08
N SER A 87 3.70 -8.36 -3.23
CA SER A 87 5.11 -7.99 -3.40
C SER A 87 5.82 -8.01 -2.04
N PRO A 88 7.16 -8.22 -2.00
CA PRO A 88 7.93 -8.06 -0.75
C PRO A 88 7.68 -6.72 -0.07
N ARG A 89 7.57 -5.64 -0.86
CA ARG A 89 7.28 -4.28 -0.40
C ARG A 89 5.88 -4.16 0.24
N GLY A 90 4.87 -4.74 -0.38
CA GLY A 90 3.50 -4.74 0.16
C GLY A 90 3.39 -5.48 1.49
N VAL A 91 4.07 -6.63 1.60
CA VAL A 91 4.18 -7.36 2.88
C VAL A 91 4.93 -6.53 3.91
N ALA A 92 6.07 -5.94 3.54
CA ALA A 92 6.85 -5.07 4.43
C ALA A 92 6.01 -3.90 4.95
N ALA A 93 5.24 -3.22 4.08
CA ALA A 93 4.35 -2.13 4.45
C ALA A 93 3.25 -2.59 5.40
N ALA A 94 2.61 -3.74 5.14
CA ALA A 94 1.58 -4.30 6.03
C ALA A 94 2.14 -4.63 7.43
N PHE A 95 3.33 -5.24 7.49
CA PHE A 95 3.99 -5.54 8.77
C PHE A 95 4.45 -4.27 9.50
N ALA A 96 4.98 -3.28 8.80
CA ALA A 96 5.33 -1.98 9.38
C ALA A 96 4.09 -1.26 9.97
N ALA A 97 2.94 -1.37 9.31
CA ALA A 97 1.66 -0.89 9.84
C ALA A 97 1.18 -1.66 11.09
N GLY A 98 1.67 -2.89 11.30
CA GLY A 98 1.37 -3.71 12.46
C GLY A 98 0.57 -4.98 12.17
N ALA A 99 0.42 -5.38 10.91
CA ALA A 99 -0.12 -6.69 10.57
C ALA A 99 0.78 -7.81 11.14
N ARG A 100 0.17 -8.93 11.51
CA ARG A 100 0.88 -10.14 11.98
C ARG A 100 0.90 -11.25 10.95
N GLY A 101 0.21 -11.07 9.83
CA GLY A 101 0.20 -12.06 8.77
C GLY A 101 -0.26 -11.51 7.45
N TYR A 102 0.09 -12.24 6.40
CA TYR A 102 -0.39 -12.04 5.05
C TYR A 102 -0.74 -13.39 4.43
N VAL A 103 -1.95 -13.51 3.92
CA VAL A 103 -2.48 -14.71 3.24
C VAL A 103 -2.91 -14.32 1.84
N ARG A 104 -2.67 -15.18 0.86
CA ARG A 104 -3.08 -14.95 -0.52
C ARG A 104 -4.55 -15.31 -0.72
N HIS A 105 -5.22 -14.63 -1.66
CA HIS A 105 -6.61 -14.92 -2.03
C HIS A 105 -6.83 -16.33 -2.59
N ASP A 106 -5.81 -16.91 -3.22
CA ASP A 106 -5.84 -18.25 -3.79
C ASP A 106 -5.41 -19.34 -2.80
N GLU A 107 -5.12 -18.97 -1.54
CA GLU A 107 -4.81 -19.92 -0.48
C GLU A 107 -6.06 -20.72 -0.11
N ARG A 108 -5.86 -21.99 0.23
CA ARG A 108 -6.93 -22.84 0.72
C ARG A 108 -7.36 -22.41 2.12
N ILE A 109 -8.58 -22.76 2.49
CA ILE A 109 -9.13 -22.40 3.81
C ILE A 109 -8.24 -22.90 4.97
N GLU A 110 -7.59 -24.05 4.81
CA GLU A 110 -6.65 -24.58 5.80
C GLU A 110 -5.42 -23.67 5.99
N GLY A 111 -4.98 -22.98 4.93
CA GLY A 111 -3.92 -21.97 5.01
C GLY A 111 -4.35 -20.74 5.77
N VAL A 112 -5.60 -20.30 5.55
CA VAL A 112 -6.20 -19.21 6.33
C VAL A 112 -6.29 -19.60 7.81
N GLU A 113 -6.75 -20.81 8.13
CA GLU A 113 -6.83 -21.31 9.52
C GLU A 113 -5.45 -21.34 10.19
N ARG A 114 -4.42 -21.83 9.50
CA ARG A 114 -3.04 -21.79 10.00
C ARG A 114 -2.57 -20.37 10.29
N ALA A 115 -2.90 -19.42 9.41
CA ALA A 115 -2.55 -18.02 9.60
C ALA A 115 -3.26 -17.40 10.80
N LEU A 116 -4.55 -17.69 10.98
CA LEU A 116 -5.30 -17.24 12.17
C LEU A 116 -4.70 -17.81 13.46
N ALA A 117 -4.34 -19.10 13.47
CA ALA A 117 -3.73 -19.74 14.64
C ALA A 117 -2.37 -19.13 15.00
N LYS A 118 -1.50 -18.92 14.01
CA LYS A 118 -0.19 -18.27 14.19
C LYS A 118 -0.34 -16.83 14.68
N ALA A 119 -1.19 -16.05 14.04
CA ALA A 119 -1.41 -14.66 14.43
C ALA A 119 -1.93 -14.54 15.88
N LYS A 120 -2.86 -15.43 16.28
CA LYS A 120 -3.34 -15.53 17.66
C LYS A 120 -2.21 -15.88 18.66
N ALA A 121 -1.29 -16.75 18.26
CA ALA A 121 -0.13 -17.13 19.06
C ALA A 121 0.96 -16.02 19.12
N GLY A 122 0.79 -14.94 18.37
CA GLY A 122 1.79 -13.87 18.27
C GLY A 122 2.90 -14.15 17.27
N GLU A 123 2.77 -15.22 16.48
CA GLU A 123 3.74 -15.62 15.46
C GLU A 123 3.43 -14.94 14.12
N ALA A 124 4.47 -14.79 13.29
CA ALA A 124 4.30 -14.28 11.92
C ALA A 124 3.56 -15.30 11.04
N ALA A 125 2.41 -14.90 10.52
CA ALA A 125 1.57 -15.72 9.67
C ALA A 125 1.80 -15.37 8.17
N VAL A 126 3.00 -15.69 7.67
CA VAL A 126 3.42 -15.46 6.29
C VAL A 126 4.40 -16.56 5.86
N ALA A 127 4.54 -16.77 4.56
CA ALA A 127 5.52 -17.70 4.04
C ALA A 127 6.95 -17.25 4.42
N PRO A 128 7.82 -18.15 4.95
CA PRO A 128 9.14 -17.76 5.45
C PRO A 128 10.02 -17.05 4.40
N GLN A 129 9.89 -17.45 3.14
CA GLN A 129 10.64 -16.80 2.07
C GLN A 129 10.20 -15.37 1.84
N LEU A 130 8.88 -15.13 1.76
CA LEU A 130 8.30 -13.80 1.59
C LEU A 130 8.61 -12.89 2.79
N LEU A 131 8.68 -13.46 3.98
CA LEU A 131 9.10 -12.72 5.18
C LEU A 131 10.56 -12.26 5.07
N ARG A 132 11.47 -13.14 4.60
CA ARG A 132 12.89 -12.76 4.38
C ARG A 132 13.02 -11.67 3.32
N GLU A 133 12.29 -11.79 2.22
CA GLU A 133 12.28 -10.79 1.15
C GLU A 133 11.73 -9.45 1.65
N ALA A 134 10.64 -9.46 2.44
CA ALA A 134 10.09 -8.26 3.05
C ALA A 134 11.06 -7.60 4.04
N PHE A 135 11.77 -8.39 4.85
CA PHE A 135 12.80 -7.84 5.74
C PHE A 135 13.99 -7.28 4.97
N ALA A 136 14.43 -7.95 3.90
CA ALA A 136 15.48 -7.42 3.04
C ALA A 136 15.07 -6.05 2.43
N GLU A 137 13.80 -5.91 2.06
CA GLU A 137 13.23 -4.66 1.58
C GLU A 137 13.22 -3.57 2.65
N LEU A 138 12.81 -3.89 3.88
CA LEU A 138 12.80 -2.94 5.02
C LEU A 138 14.21 -2.52 5.44
N LEU A 139 15.18 -3.41 5.32
CA LEU A 139 16.57 -3.16 5.69
C LEU A 139 17.39 -2.54 4.55
N ASN A 140 16.83 -2.49 3.34
CA ASN A 140 17.48 -1.92 2.18
C ASN A 140 17.24 -0.39 2.16
N PRO A 141 18.27 0.44 2.42
CA PRO A 141 18.11 1.89 2.38
C PRO A 141 17.70 2.43 1.00
N ARG A 142 17.71 1.56 -0.03
CA ARG A 142 17.23 1.89 -1.39
C ARG A 142 15.71 1.93 -1.52
N THR A 143 14.92 1.55 -0.51
CA THR A 143 13.44 1.48 -0.54
C THR A 143 12.74 2.58 0.28
N GLY A 144 13.50 3.54 0.78
CA GLY A 144 12.96 4.79 1.33
C GLY A 144 12.36 5.70 0.23
N PRO A 145 11.75 6.82 0.60
CA PRO A 145 11.26 7.82 -0.34
C PRO A 145 12.30 8.17 -1.42
N ASP A 146 13.58 8.24 -1.04
CA ASP A 146 14.71 8.51 -1.95
C ASP A 146 14.89 7.45 -3.03
N ALA A 147 14.67 6.18 -2.75
CA ALA A 147 14.81 5.13 -3.76
C ALA A 147 13.63 5.09 -4.73
N GLU A 148 12.43 5.39 -4.27
CA GLU A 148 11.30 5.57 -5.16
C GLU A 148 11.50 6.80 -6.03
N GLY A 149 11.99 7.88 -5.47
CA GLY A 149 12.39 9.07 -6.21
C GLY A 149 13.43 8.77 -7.29
N ALA A 150 14.50 8.05 -6.97
CA ALA A 150 15.52 7.64 -7.92
C ALA A 150 14.96 6.73 -9.04
N ARG A 151 14.09 5.76 -8.69
CA ARG A 151 13.42 4.89 -9.67
C ARG A 151 12.52 5.68 -10.61
N LEU A 152 11.70 6.56 -10.08
CA LEU A 152 10.79 7.42 -10.86
C LEU A 152 11.58 8.39 -11.74
N ALA A 153 12.69 8.95 -11.25
CA ALA A 153 13.58 9.80 -12.03
C ALA A 153 14.13 9.08 -13.26
N GLY A 154 14.50 7.80 -13.12
CA GLY A 154 14.96 6.96 -14.23
C GLY A 154 13.93 6.70 -15.34
N LEU A 155 12.64 6.91 -15.07
CA LEU A 155 11.57 6.79 -16.08
C LEU A 155 11.39 8.05 -16.90
N LEU A 156 11.89 9.19 -16.43
CA LEU A 156 11.65 10.49 -17.04
C LEU A 156 12.77 10.85 -18.01
N THR A 157 12.37 11.38 -19.16
CA THR A 157 13.31 12.06 -20.05
C THR A 157 13.69 13.43 -19.46
N GLU A 158 14.80 14.02 -19.89
CA GLU A 158 15.23 15.37 -19.46
C GLU A 158 14.11 16.41 -19.61
N ARG A 159 13.35 16.32 -20.70
CA ARG A 159 12.21 17.23 -20.95
C ARG A 159 11.05 17.01 -19.97
N GLU A 160 10.75 15.77 -19.63
CA GLU A 160 9.71 15.46 -18.65
C GLU A 160 10.17 15.83 -17.23
N ALA A 161 11.45 15.66 -16.92
CA ALA A 161 12.03 16.12 -15.66
C ALA A 161 11.93 17.66 -15.51
N GLU A 162 12.22 18.40 -16.58
CA GLU A 162 12.06 19.86 -16.58
C GLU A 162 10.59 20.28 -16.41
N VAL A 163 9.67 19.59 -17.10
CA VAL A 163 8.23 19.81 -16.92
C VAL A 163 7.79 19.56 -15.46
N LEU A 164 8.30 18.52 -14.83
CA LEU A 164 7.96 18.21 -13.44
C LEU A 164 8.42 19.30 -12.48
N ARG A 165 9.66 19.82 -12.63
CA ARG A 165 10.15 20.94 -11.79
C ARG A 165 9.22 22.13 -11.90
N ARG A 166 8.87 22.55 -13.13
CA ARG A 166 7.97 23.68 -13.35
C ARG A 166 6.56 23.46 -12.80
N ILE A 167 6.06 22.21 -12.83
CA ILE A 167 4.78 21.87 -12.19
C ILE A 167 4.88 22.06 -10.66
N VAL A 168 5.99 21.65 -10.05
CA VAL A 168 6.21 21.83 -8.60
C VAL A 168 6.39 23.30 -8.23
N ASP A 169 7.01 24.11 -9.13
CA ASP A 169 7.13 25.57 -8.97
C ASP A 169 5.79 26.30 -9.17
N GLY A 170 4.73 25.58 -9.59
CA GLY A 170 3.40 26.16 -9.77
C GLY A 170 3.14 26.75 -11.17
N ASP A 171 4.01 26.52 -12.13
CA ASP A 171 3.88 27.04 -13.48
C ASP A 171 2.63 26.51 -14.20
N ASP A 172 1.90 27.40 -14.87
CA ASP A 172 0.83 27.01 -15.76
C ASP A 172 1.38 26.48 -17.11
N THR A 173 0.48 25.97 -17.99
CA THR A 173 0.89 25.42 -19.29
C THR A 173 1.60 26.44 -20.19
N ARG A 174 1.29 27.74 -20.07
CA ARG A 174 1.90 28.78 -20.88
C ARG A 174 3.32 29.08 -20.43
N LEU A 175 3.51 29.17 -19.12
CA LEU A 175 4.82 29.35 -18.51
C LEU A 175 5.73 28.14 -18.78
N ILE A 176 5.20 26.91 -18.64
CA ILE A 176 5.92 25.69 -19.02
C ILE A 176 6.33 25.73 -20.50
N ALA A 177 5.40 26.06 -21.39
CA ALA A 177 5.67 26.14 -22.82
C ALA A 177 6.75 27.20 -23.15
N ALA A 178 6.65 28.38 -22.55
CA ALA A 178 7.63 29.47 -22.73
C ALA A 178 9.01 29.04 -22.22
N GLY A 179 9.10 28.44 -21.02
CA GLY A 179 10.36 27.98 -20.47
C GLY A 179 11.01 26.84 -21.24
N LEU A 180 10.22 26.00 -21.89
CA LEU A 180 10.71 24.90 -22.73
C LEU A 180 11.01 25.33 -24.16
N GLY A 181 10.64 26.56 -24.55
CA GLY A 181 10.77 27.06 -25.93
C GLY A 181 9.88 26.31 -26.93
N VAL A 182 8.68 25.87 -26.53
CA VAL A 182 7.77 25.07 -27.37
C VAL A 182 6.37 25.68 -27.41
N ALA A 183 5.55 25.21 -28.35
CA ALA A 183 4.14 25.61 -28.41
C ALA A 183 3.36 25.05 -27.18
N PRO A 184 2.29 25.75 -26.73
CA PRO A 184 1.46 25.27 -25.59
C PRO A 184 0.83 23.88 -25.82
N SER A 185 0.54 23.50 -27.04
CA SER A 185 0.06 22.17 -27.44
C SER A 185 1.12 21.09 -27.18
N THR A 186 2.38 21.38 -27.48
CA THR A 186 3.52 20.47 -27.22
C THR A 186 3.76 20.33 -25.73
N ALA A 187 3.70 21.41 -24.96
CA ALA A 187 3.82 21.38 -23.51
C ALA A 187 2.72 20.50 -22.88
N ARG A 188 1.48 20.58 -23.36
CA ARG A 188 0.39 19.69 -22.91
C ARG A 188 0.72 18.20 -23.16
N THR A 189 1.31 17.89 -24.29
CA THR A 189 1.72 16.52 -24.63
C THR A 189 2.80 16.03 -23.68
N HIS A 190 3.80 16.86 -23.35
CA HIS A 190 4.82 16.49 -22.37
C HIS A 190 4.24 16.28 -20.96
N ILE A 191 3.34 17.16 -20.54
CA ILE A 191 2.63 17.02 -19.26
C ILE A 191 1.85 15.70 -19.22
N GLN A 192 1.08 15.39 -20.27
CA GLN A 192 0.30 14.15 -20.31
C GLN A 192 1.18 12.89 -20.26
N ARG A 193 2.31 12.89 -20.98
CA ARG A 193 3.28 11.78 -20.94
C ARG A 193 3.90 11.63 -19.56
N LEU A 194 4.26 12.73 -18.93
CA LEU A 194 4.75 12.75 -17.55
C LEU A 194 3.74 12.12 -16.58
N LEU A 195 2.48 12.58 -16.60
CA LEU A 195 1.43 12.05 -15.73
C LEU A 195 1.23 10.54 -15.93
N THR A 196 1.22 10.09 -17.19
CA THR A 196 1.11 8.65 -17.51
C THR A 196 2.29 7.85 -16.95
N LYS A 197 3.52 8.35 -17.07
CA LYS A 197 4.72 7.67 -16.56
C LYS A 197 4.78 7.63 -15.04
N LEU A 198 4.29 8.66 -14.37
CA LEU A 198 4.22 8.73 -12.92
C LEU A 198 2.97 8.02 -12.35
N GLY A 199 2.04 7.56 -13.21
CA GLY A 199 0.80 6.92 -12.77
C GLY A 199 -0.15 7.88 -12.01
N THR A 200 -0.10 9.18 -12.33
CA THR A 200 -0.88 10.22 -11.66
C THR A 200 -1.98 10.78 -12.57
N ALA A 201 -3.12 11.16 -11.99
CA ALA A 201 -4.26 11.68 -12.72
C ALA A 201 -4.24 13.22 -12.87
N SER A 202 -3.43 13.92 -12.08
CA SER A 202 -3.36 15.37 -12.08
C SER A 202 -1.96 15.91 -11.81
N ARG A 203 -1.73 17.19 -12.17
CA ARG A 203 -0.47 17.89 -11.89
C ARG A 203 -0.21 18.02 -10.40
N LEU A 204 -1.25 18.27 -9.62
CA LEU A 204 -1.15 18.38 -8.17
C LEU A 204 -0.71 17.06 -7.55
N GLU A 205 -1.24 15.95 -8.05
CA GLU A 205 -0.86 14.62 -7.62
C GLU A 205 0.60 14.29 -8.01
N ALA A 206 1.02 14.67 -9.22
CA ALA A 206 2.41 14.52 -9.66
C ALA A 206 3.38 15.37 -8.81
N ALA A 207 3.02 16.61 -8.49
CA ALA A 207 3.79 17.46 -7.60
C ALA A 207 3.89 16.87 -6.18
N ALA A 208 2.76 16.42 -5.62
CA ALA A 208 2.73 15.78 -4.31
C ALA A 208 3.57 14.49 -4.26
N LEU A 209 3.51 13.67 -5.32
CA LEU A 209 4.35 12.48 -5.46
C LEU A 209 5.84 12.86 -5.48
N ALA A 210 6.22 13.86 -6.28
CA ALA A 210 7.61 14.31 -6.41
C ALA A 210 8.19 14.80 -5.09
N VAL A 211 7.42 15.57 -4.31
CA VAL A 211 7.84 16.07 -2.99
C VAL A 211 7.95 14.91 -2.00
N ARG A 212 6.93 14.05 -1.93
CA ARG A 212 6.89 12.92 -0.99
C ARG A 212 8.01 11.91 -1.19
N THR A 213 8.42 11.68 -2.44
CA THR A 213 9.45 10.69 -2.80
C THR A 213 10.85 11.26 -2.97
N GLY A 214 11.04 12.56 -2.76
CA GLY A 214 12.33 13.20 -3.02
C GLY A 214 12.77 13.17 -4.49
N LEU A 215 11.83 12.88 -5.42
CA LEU A 215 12.08 12.69 -6.84
C LEU A 215 12.88 13.85 -7.47
N LEU A 216 12.63 15.09 -7.04
CA LEU A 216 13.31 16.28 -7.59
C LEU A 216 14.82 16.24 -7.38
N GLY A 217 15.30 15.68 -6.28
CA GLY A 217 16.73 15.52 -5.97
C GLY A 217 17.46 14.52 -6.88
N HIS A 218 16.71 13.62 -7.53
CA HIS A 218 17.26 12.60 -8.43
C HIS A 218 17.15 12.95 -9.91
N LEU A 219 16.54 14.10 -10.25
CA LEU A 219 16.39 14.51 -11.65
C LEU A 219 17.72 15.03 -12.22
N PRO A 220 18.02 14.74 -13.51
CA PRO A 220 19.22 15.26 -14.18
C PRO A 220 19.26 16.80 -14.07
N GLY A 221 20.37 17.37 -13.62
CA GLY A 221 20.54 18.81 -13.43
C GLY A 221 20.07 19.37 -12.08
N ALA A 222 19.77 18.53 -11.09
CA ALA A 222 19.69 18.94 -9.70
C ALA A 222 21.12 19.26 -9.24
N ALA A 223 21.50 20.54 -9.17
CA ALA A 223 22.72 20.96 -8.48
C ALA A 223 22.57 20.58 -7.03
N GLY A 224 23.49 19.77 -6.50
CA GLY A 224 23.62 19.56 -5.07
C GLY A 224 23.79 20.92 -4.36
N PRO A 225 23.44 21.02 -3.06
CA PRO A 225 23.70 22.21 -2.31
C PRO A 225 25.19 22.56 -2.44
N ALA A 226 25.48 23.73 -2.93
CA ALA A 226 26.83 24.28 -2.89
C ALA A 226 27.24 24.41 -1.42
N ASP A 227 28.39 23.84 -1.09
CA ASP A 227 29.07 24.04 0.18
C ASP A 227 29.18 25.53 0.59
#